data_026f647879d4f60dddf117f53381754a
#
_entry.id   026f647879d4f60dddf117f53381754a
#
_cell.length_a   1.000
_cell.length_b   1.000
_cell.length_c   1.000
_cell.angle_alpha   90.00
_cell.angle_beta   90.00
_cell.angle_gamma   90.00
#
_symmetry.space_group_name_H-M   'P 1'
#
loop_
_entity.id
_entity.type
_entity.pdbx_description
1 polymer ?
#
loop_
_entity_poly.entity_id
_entity_poly.type
_entity_poly.pdbx_seq_one_letter_code
_entity_poly.pdbx_strand_id
1 'polypeptide(L)'
;MLVDVHAHFLHDRTPRSDWRERNASRLRTGERIGITTHVASILGSWGLTSPIYFPSPADLTYGNDQLLALQREHPSRIRGYVAVNPNFAEHAQNEIARCLGAGMIGIKLAASRRANDPLLDSICEAARRHRVPVLHHIWQHRRRDWPGQEASDAVELCELAERHPEVIFILAHIGGGGDWQHSLNRVRDVSNVMVDLSGSGVDGGMLEQCLECAGPERLVWGCDLTMDTGLAKLRYLEKLLAAPDLELVRSGNALRIFGERLR
;
A
#
# COMPACT_ATOMS: atom_id res chain seq x y z
N MET A 1 14.37 -9.07 -10.25
CA MET A 1 13.64 -7.78 -10.08
C MET A 1 13.27 -7.59 -8.62
N LEU A 2 13.16 -6.36 -8.11
CA LEU A 2 12.63 -6.07 -6.76
C LEU A 2 11.59 -4.96 -6.87
N VAL A 3 10.36 -5.22 -6.42
CA VAL A 3 9.25 -4.27 -6.47
C VAL A 3 8.88 -3.85 -5.06
N ASP A 4 8.96 -2.55 -4.78
CA ASP A 4 8.44 -1.94 -3.56
C ASP A 4 6.95 -1.62 -3.79
N VAL A 5 6.05 -2.49 -3.29
CA VAL A 5 4.61 -2.33 -3.53
C VAL A 5 3.95 -1.29 -2.62
N HIS A 6 4.69 -0.76 -1.66
CA HIS A 6 4.17 0.22 -0.71
C HIS A 6 5.21 1.31 -0.47
N ALA A 7 5.24 2.29 -1.35
CA ALA A 7 6.13 3.43 -1.26
C ALA A 7 5.35 4.72 -0.98
N HIS A 8 6.03 5.68 -0.37
CA HIS A 8 5.54 7.05 -0.21
C HIS A 8 6.58 8.04 -0.71
N PHE A 9 6.10 9.02 -1.48
CA PHE A 9 6.87 10.21 -1.83
C PHE A 9 6.25 11.43 -1.15
N LEU A 10 7.05 12.47 -0.97
CA LEU A 10 6.63 13.73 -0.37
C LEU A 10 6.35 14.76 -1.48
N HIS A 11 5.66 15.83 -1.14
CA HIS A 11 5.35 16.95 -2.03
C HIS A 11 5.71 18.30 -1.38
N ASP A 12 5.62 19.39 -2.12
CA ASP A 12 6.06 20.73 -1.72
C ASP A 12 5.25 21.35 -0.56
N ARG A 13 4.05 20.85 -0.28
CA ARG A 13 3.21 21.29 0.84
C ARG A 13 3.41 20.47 2.11
N THR A 14 4.41 19.57 2.15
CA THR A 14 4.74 18.88 3.40
C THR A 14 5.41 19.86 4.37
N PRO A 15 5.33 19.62 5.69
CA PRO A 15 6.06 20.44 6.66
C PRO A 15 7.60 20.32 6.58
N ARG A 16 8.10 19.53 5.62
CA ARG A 16 9.52 19.27 5.41
C ARG A 16 10.03 20.03 4.19
N SER A 17 10.83 21.08 4.42
CA SER A 17 11.45 21.86 3.34
C SER A 17 12.43 21.04 2.47
N ASP A 18 12.94 19.92 2.99
CA ASP A 18 13.86 19.00 2.34
C ASP A 18 13.17 17.88 1.52
N TRP A 19 11.89 18.02 1.19
CA TRP A 19 11.10 16.98 0.54
C TRP A 19 11.68 16.47 -0.79
N ARG A 20 12.26 17.38 -1.61
CA ARG A 20 12.89 16.98 -2.89
C ARG A 20 14.09 16.08 -2.66
N GLU A 21 14.96 16.45 -1.71
CA GLU A 21 16.13 15.66 -1.37
C GLU A 21 15.75 14.30 -0.78
N ARG A 22 14.68 14.23 0.02
CA ARG A 22 14.15 12.96 0.52
C ARG A 22 13.62 12.06 -0.59
N ASN A 23 12.89 12.61 -1.55
CA ASN A 23 12.44 11.85 -2.72
C ASN A 23 13.62 11.33 -3.55
N ALA A 24 14.59 12.20 -3.82
CA ALA A 24 15.81 11.83 -4.54
C ALA A 24 16.64 10.79 -3.77
N SER A 25 16.77 10.95 -2.45
CA SER A 25 17.46 9.98 -1.58
C SER A 25 16.76 8.61 -1.62
N ARG A 26 15.41 8.57 -1.57
CA ARG A 26 14.66 7.32 -1.69
C ARG A 26 14.97 6.60 -3.01
N LEU A 27 14.96 7.32 -4.12
CA LEU A 27 15.27 6.73 -5.43
C LEU A 27 16.71 6.22 -5.51
N ARG A 28 17.70 7.01 -5.03
CA ARG A 28 19.10 6.56 -4.99
C ARG A 28 19.31 5.34 -4.08
N THR A 29 18.70 5.34 -2.90
CA THR A 29 18.78 4.20 -1.98
C THR A 29 18.08 2.98 -2.56
N GLY A 30 16.90 3.16 -3.16
CA GLY A 30 16.19 2.10 -3.86
C GLY A 30 17.04 1.44 -4.93
N GLU A 31 17.72 2.24 -5.76
CA GLU A 31 18.64 1.74 -6.79
C GLU A 31 19.79 0.92 -6.19
N ARG A 32 20.41 1.40 -5.12
CA ARG A 32 21.52 0.70 -4.43
C ARG A 32 21.12 -0.67 -3.88
N ILE A 33 19.86 -0.83 -3.41
CA ILE A 33 19.35 -2.09 -2.89
C ILE A 33 18.64 -2.95 -3.94
N GLY A 34 18.58 -2.48 -5.19
CA GLY A 34 18.05 -3.21 -6.32
C GLY A 34 16.55 -3.05 -6.58
N ILE A 35 15.90 -2.03 -5.99
CA ILE A 35 14.49 -1.72 -6.32
C ILE A 35 14.40 -1.22 -7.75
N THR A 36 13.66 -1.94 -8.56
CA THR A 36 13.39 -1.59 -9.96
C THR A 36 12.18 -0.67 -10.08
N THR A 37 11.16 -0.88 -9.26
CA THR A 37 9.91 -0.13 -9.33
C THR A 37 9.37 0.12 -7.92
N HIS A 38 8.96 1.36 -7.67
CA HIS A 38 8.19 1.77 -6.50
C HIS A 38 6.73 1.96 -6.92
N VAL A 39 5.81 1.21 -6.31
CA VAL A 39 4.37 1.48 -6.42
C VAL A 39 3.99 2.36 -5.24
N ALA A 40 3.67 3.61 -5.51
CA ALA A 40 3.65 4.66 -4.50
C ALA A 40 2.31 5.36 -4.38
N SER A 41 2.10 6.00 -3.23
CA SER A 41 1.09 7.04 -3.04
C SER A 41 1.72 8.27 -2.40
N ILE A 42 1.14 9.43 -2.68
CA ILE A 42 1.31 10.60 -1.84
C ILE A 42 0.05 10.67 -1.00
N LEU A 43 0.19 10.37 0.28
CA LEU A 43 -0.90 10.64 1.21
C LEU A 43 -1.00 12.15 1.32
N GLY A 44 -2.07 12.74 0.77
CA GLY A 44 -2.25 14.18 0.59
C GLY A 44 -2.30 15.02 1.87
N SER A 45 -1.91 14.46 2.97
CA SER A 45 -2.14 14.96 4.31
C SER A 45 -0.87 15.38 5.06
N TRP A 46 0.29 15.22 4.48
CA TRP A 46 1.53 15.62 5.13
C TRP A 46 1.71 17.14 5.09
N GLY A 47 0.97 17.85 5.92
CA GLY A 47 1.05 19.30 6.04
C GLY A 47 0.04 20.08 5.17
N LEU A 48 -0.99 19.42 4.69
CA LEU A 48 -2.16 20.05 4.08
C LEU A 48 -3.21 20.42 5.14
N THR A 49 -4.33 20.94 4.69
CA THR A 49 -5.37 21.53 5.55
C THR A 49 -6.22 20.52 6.30
N SER A 50 -6.16 19.25 5.88
CA SER A 50 -6.97 18.17 6.45
C SER A 50 -6.16 17.22 7.34
N PRO A 51 -6.84 16.50 8.27
CA PRO A 51 -6.20 15.43 9.03
C PRO A 51 -5.63 14.35 8.12
N ILE A 52 -4.49 13.75 8.49
CA ILE A 52 -3.75 12.79 7.68
C ILE A 52 -4.60 11.58 7.24
N TYR A 53 -5.50 11.12 8.09
CA TYR A 53 -6.35 9.97 7.79
C TYR A 53 -7.73 10.35 7.26
N PHE A 54 -8.00 11.65 7.12
CA PHE A 54 -9.24 12.16 6.54
C PHE A 54 -8.95 13.30 5.55
N PRO A 55 -8.20 13.01 4.47
CA PRO A 55 -7.85 14.04 3.49
C PRO A 55 -9.10 14.54 2.76
N SER A 56 -9.11 15.85 2.49
CA SER A 56 -10.17 16.50 1.70
C SER A 56 -10.06 16.13 0.20
N PRO A 57 -11.12 16.33 -0.58
CA PRO A 57 -11.06 16.20 -2.04
C PRO A 57 -9.91 17.00 -2.68
N ALA A 58 -9.70 18.24 -2.23
CA ALA A 58 -8.65 19.10 -2.76
C ALA A 58 -7.23 18.56 -2.43
N ASP A 59 -7.04 18.03 -1.21
CA ASP A 59 -5.77 17.44 -0.79
C ASP A 59 -5.45 16.17 -1.60
N LEU A 60 -6.48 15.34 -1.84
CA LEU A 60 -6.34 14.10 -2.62
C LEU A 60 -6.01 14.39 -4.08
N THR A 61 -6.76 15.28 -4.73
CA THR A 61 -6.48 15.69 -6.11
C THR A 61 -5.06 16.24 -6.23
N TYR A 62 -4.67 17.12 -5.30
CA TYR A 62 -3.30 17.67 -5.30
C TYR A 62 -2.23 16.58 -5.14
N GLY A 63 -2.38 15.68 -4.17
CA GLY A 63 -1.42 14.59 -3.96
C GLY A 63 -1.34 13.63 -5.15
N ASN A 64 -2.48 13.28 -5.73
CA ASN A 64 -2.54 12.46 -6.93
C ASN A 64 -1.86 13.13 -8.13
N ASP A 65 -2.04 14.43 -8.32
CA ASP A 65 -1.38 15.20 -9.39
C ASP A 65 0.14 15.25 -9.21
N GLN A 66 0.62 15.43 -7.96
CA GLN A 66 2.05 15.38 -7.66
C GLN A 66 2.64 13.99 -7.98
N LEU A 67 1.91 12.92 -7.67
CA LEU A 67 2.36 11.57 -7.99
C LEU A 67 2.38 11.29 -9.50
N LEU A 68 1.37 11.76 -10.23
CA LEU A 68 1.35 11.67 -11.70
C LEU A 68 2.52 12.43 -12.33
N ALA A 69 2.90 13.58 -11.75
CA ALA A 69 4.07 14.32 -12.19
C ALA A 69 5.37 13.51 -11.96
N LEU A 70 5.55 12.96 -10.75
CA LEU A 70 6.69 12.09 -10.44
C LEU A 70 6.73 10.83 -11.32
N GLN A 71 5.59 10.22 -11.61
CA GLN A 71 5.52 9.07 -12.51
C GLN A 71 5.96 9.42 -13.93
N ARG A 72 5.59 10.62 -14.43
CA ARG A 72 6.07 11.11 -15.75
C ARG A 72 7.57 11.42 -15.75
N GLU A 73 8.10 11.93 -14.66
CA GLU A 73 9.53 12.21 -14.50
C GLU A 73 10.37 10.91 -14.39
N HIS A 74 9.79 9.86 -13.78
CA HIS A 74 10.46 8.57 -13.56
C HIS A 74 9.63 7.38 -14.07
N PRO A 75 9.34 7.30 -15.38
CA PRO A 75 8.33 6.39 -15.94
C PRO A 75 8.68 4.90 -15.82
N SER A 76 9.96 4.55 -15.68
CA SER A 76 10.40 3.17 -15.45
C SER A 76 10.52 2.79 -13.96
N ARG A 77 10.43 3.76 -13.04
CA ARG A 77 10.75 3.56 -11.63
C ARG A 77 9.60 3.82 -10.67
N ILE A 78 8.61 4.61 -11.08
CA ILE A 78 7.46 4.97 -10.24
C ILE A 78 6.17 4.58 -10.95
N ARG A 79 5.29 3.90 -10.20
CA ARG A 79 3.89 3.67 -10.53
C ARG A 79 3.03 4.21 -9.41
N GLY A 80 1.85 4.73 -9.74
CA GLY A 80 0.97 5.37 -8.77
C GLY A 80 -0.17 4.49 -8.28
N TYR A 81 -0.49 4.61 -6.98
CA TYR A 81 -1.83 4.37 -6.47
C TYR A 81 -2.61 5.67 -6.44
N VAL A 82 -3.84 5.66 -6.91
CA VAL A 82 -4.76 6.77 -6.67
C VAL A 82 -5.25 6.74 -5.22
N ALA A 83 -4.96 7.80 -4.47
CA ALA A 83 -5.46 7.95 -3.11
C ALA A 83 -6.87 8.54 -3.13
N VAL A 84 -7.80 7.94 -2.39
CA VAL A 84 -9.19 8.39 -2.29
C VAL A 84 -9.71 8.29 -0.86
N ASN A 85 -10.76 9.07 -0.57
CA ASN A 85 -11.48 9.03 0.69
C ASN A 85 -12.94 8.62 0.42
N PRO A 86 -13.42 7.47 0.95
CA PRO A 86 -14.76 6.96 0.68
C PRO A 86 -15.89 7.89 1.17
N ASN A 87 -15.59 8.81 2.10
CA ASN A 87 -16.57 9.80 2.57
C ASN A 87 -16.98 10.82 1.49
N PHE A 88 -16.23 10.91 0.39
CA PHE A 88 -16.50 11.79 -0.75
C PHE A 88 -16.70 10.94 -2.01
N ALA A 89 -17.80 10.19 -2.05
CA ALA A 89 -18.03 9.12 -3.03
C ALA A 89 -17.92 9.58 -4.49
N GLU A 90 -18.55 10.70 -4.87
CA GLU A 90 -18.47 11.25 -6.22
C GLU A 90 -17.03 11.64 -6.60
N HIS A 91 -16.34 12.35 -5.70
CA HIS A 91 -14.94 12.70 -5.91
C HIS A 91 -14.07 11.44 -6.05
N ALA A 92 -14.28 10.44 -5.21
CA ALA A 92 -13.51 9.20 -5.27
C ALA A 92 -13.67 8.48 -6.61
N GLN A 93 -14.90 8.38 -7.15
CA GLN A 93 -15.13 7.77 -8.47
C GLN A 93 -14.47 8.55 -9.59
N ASN A 94 -14.57 9.88 -9.58
CA ASN A 94 -13.97 10.76 -10.57
C ASN A 94 -12.44 10.68 -10.54
N GLU A 95 -11.83 10.70 -9.35
CA GLU A 95 -10.37 10.56 -9.17
C GLU A 95 -9.86 9.18 -9.60
N ILE A 96 -10.57 8.11 -9.25
CA ILE A 96 -10.22 6.75 -9.70
C ILE A 96 -10.19 6.70 -11.24
N ALA A 97 -11.26 7.14 -11.89
CA ALA A 97 -11.34 7.12 -13.35
C ALA A 97 -10.23 7.99 -13.99
N ARG A 98 -10.03 9.19 -13.48
CA ARG A 98 -9.02 10.15 -13.97
C ARG A 98 -7.60 9.60 -13.84
N CYS A 99 -7.23 9.16 -12.65
CA CYS A 99 -5.85 8.77 -12.34
C CYS A 99 -5.49 7.40 -12.93
N LEU A 100 -6.40 6.44 -12.93
CA LEU A 100 -6.17 5.16 -13.62
C LEU A 100 -6.09 5.36 -15.14
N GLY A 101 -6.93 6.25 -15.70
CA GLY A 101 -6.83 6.67 -17.10
C GLY A 101 -5.50 7.37 -17.46
N ALA A 102 -4.87 8.01 -16.47
CA ALA A 102 -3.54 8.64 -16.60
C ALA A 102 -2.37 7.69 -16.28
N GLY A 103 -2.63 6.39 -16.05
CA GLY A 103 -1.62 5.36 -15.90
C GLY A 103 -1.24 4.98 -14.46
N MET A 104 -2.01 5.39 -13.45
CA MET A 104 -1.90 4.77 -12.12
C MET A 104 -2.41 3.33 -12.15
N ILE A 105 -1.95 2.48 -11.21
CA ILE A 105 -2.11 1.03 -11.31
C ILE A 105 -2.85 0.38 -10.14
N GLY A 106 -3.30 1.15 -9.16
CA GLY A 106 -4.03 0.66 -7.99
C GLY A 106 -4.71 1.78 -7.23
N ILE A 107 -5.43 1.44 -6.18
CA ILE A 107 -6.14 2.37 -5.31
C ILE A 107 -5.54 2.31 -3.90
N LYS A 108 -5.35 3.47 -3.24
CA LYS A 108 -4.90 3.58 -1.85
C LYS A 108 -6.00 4.13 -0.97
N LEU A 109 -6.27 3.44 0.12
CA LEU A 109 -7.18 3.87 1.21
C LEU A 109 -6.36 4.18 2.47
N ALA A 110 -6.67 5.32 3.11
CA ALA A 110 -5.92 5.87 4.22
C ALA A 110 -6.59 5.70 5.60
N ALA A 111 -7.51 4.74 5.74
CA ALA A 111 -8.24 4.45 6.98
C ALA A 111 -9.12 5.62 7.48
N SER A 112 -9.73 6.39 6.58
CA SER A 112 -10.76 7.39 6.91
C SER A 112 -12.13 6.76 7.21
N ARG A 113 -12.24 5.46 7.02
CA ARG A 113 -13.33 4.56 7.41
C ARG A 113 -12.76 3.21 7.80
N ARG A 114 -13.51 2.45 8.61
CA ARG A 114 -13.18 1.05 8.84
C ARG A 114 -13.14 0.28 7.52
N ALA A 115 -12.28 -0.70 7.44
CA ALA A 115 -12.09 -1.45 6.20
C ALA A 115 -13.36 -2.20 5.76
N ASN A 116 -14.27 -2.56 6.66
CA ASN A 116 -15.54 -3.20 6.36
C ASN A 116 -16.73 -2.25 6.14
N ASP A 117 -16.53 -0.93 6.22
CA ASP A 117 -17.61 0.05 6.03
C ASP A 117 -18.21 -0.07 4.62
N PRO A 118 -19.57 -0.10 4.48
CA PRO A 118 -20.23 -0.18 3.18
C PRO A 118 -19.90 0.95 2.19
N LEU A 119 -19.43 2.09 2.66
CA LEU A 119 -18.96 3.17 1.78
C LEU A 119 -17.78 2.75 0.88
N LEU A 120 -17.04 1.69 1.27
CA LEU A 120 -15.94 1.15 0.47
C LEU A 120 -16.45 0.31 -0.71
N ASP A 121 -17.68 -0.16 -0.70
CA ASP A 121 -18.20 -1.05 -1.76
C ASP A 121 -18.16 -0.39 -3.14
N SER A 122 -18.48 0.90 -3.24
CA SER A 122 -18.38 1.64 -4.51
C SER A 122 -16.95 1.76 -5.04
N ILE A 123 -15.95 1.82 -4.15
CA ILE A 123 -14.52 1.83 -4.51
C ILE A 123 -14.09 0.44 -4.96
N CYS A 124 -14.55 -0.62 -4.29
CA CYS A 124 -14.30 -2.00 -4.67
C CYS A 124 -14.89 -2.32 -6.05
N GLU A 125 -16.10 -1.84 -6.35
CA GLU A 125 -16.70 -1.95 -7.68
C GLU A 125 -15.87 -1.23 -8.76
N ALA A 126 -15.32 -0.06 -8.45
CA ALA A 126 -14.39 0.61 -9.36
C ALA A 126 -13.09 -0.20 -9.54
N ALA A 127 -12.52 -0.72 -8.46
CA ALA A 127 -11.33 -1.58 -8.51
C ALA A 127 -11.55 -2.81 -9.39
N ARG A 128 -12.71 -3.48 -9.23
CA ARG A 128 -13.13 -4.62 -10.06
C ARG A 128 -13.23 -4.24 -11.53
N ARG A 129 -13.97 -3.15 -11.87
CA ARG A 129 -14.12 -2.68 -13.26
C ARG A 129 -12.79 -2.39 -13.94
N HIS A 130 -11.88 -1.75 -13.21
CA HIS A 130 -10.55 -1.40 -13.71
C HIS A 130 -9.51 -2.52 -13.56
N ARG A 131 -9.85 -3.61 -12.87
CA ARG A 131 -8.95 -4.74 -12.57
C ARG A 131 -7.65 -4.26 -11.91
N VAL A 132 -7.77 -3.52 -10.83
CA VAL A 132 -6.65 -2.99 -10.05
C VAL A 132 -6.78 -3.39 -8.58
N PRO A 133 -5.68 -3.57 -7.85
CA PRO A 133 -5.72 -3.89 -6.44
C PRO A 133 -6.06 -2.66 -5.59
N VAL A 134 -6.50 -2.93 -4.35
CA VAL A 134 -6.73 -1.94 -3.31
C VAL A 134 -5.73 -2.15 -2.18
N LEU A 135 -4.84 -1.18 -1.96
CA LEU A 135 -3.95 -1.13 -0.80
C LEU A 135 -4.64 -0.37 0.33
N HIS A 136 -4.98 -1.04 1.42
CA HIS A 136 -5.66 -0.46 2.57
C HIS A 136 -4.70 -0.27 3.75
N HIS A 137 -4.63 0.94 4.28
CA HIS A 137 -3.87 1.24 5.49
C HIS A 137 -4.50 0.56 6.71
N ILE A 138 -3.72 -0.21 7.46
CA ILE A 138 -4.16 -1.05 8.57
C ILE A 138 -3.33 -0.75 9.82
N TRP A 139 -3.91 -0.92 11.00
CA TRP A 139 -3.24 -0.72 12.28
C TRP A 139 -3.22 -1.96 13.20
N GLN A 140 -3.31 -3.16 12.68
CA GLN A 140 -3.24 -4.41 13.43
C GLN A 140 -3.78 -4.31 14.86
N HIS A 141 -5.05 -4.06 15.03
CA HIS A 141 -5.74 -4.02 16.31
C HIS A 141 -5.29 -2.89 17.29
N ARG A 142 -4.45 -1.95 16.84
CA ARG A 142 -4.09 -0.79 17.66
C ARG A 142 -5.14 0.30 17.60
N ARG A 143 -5.67 0.64 18.75
CA ARG A 143 -6.40 1.88 18.92
C ARG A 143 -5.43 3.07 18.87
N ARG A 144 -5.62 3.95 17.90
CA ARG A 144 -4.91 5.22 17.81
C ARG A 144 -5.93 6.33 17.66
N ASP A 145 -5.82 7.34 18.52
CA ASP A 145 -6.73 8.51 18.50
C ASP A 145 -6.16 9.59 17.55
N TRP A 146 -6.02 9.24 16.27
CA TRP A 146 -5.67 10.20 15.25
C TRP A 146 -6.92 10.85 14.66
N PRO A 147 -6.95 12.18 14.49
CA PRO A 147 -8.09 12.85 13.90
C PRO A 147 -8.51 12.24 12.55
N GLY A 148 -9.79 11.88 12.44
CA GLY A 148 -10.37 11.32 11.23
C GLY A 148 -9.96 9.89 10.88
N GLN A 149 -9.21 9.21 11.73
CA GLN A 149 -8.87 7.80 11.53
C GLN A 149 -9.92 6.88 12.15
N GLU A 150 -10.37 5.91 11.37
CA GLU A 150 -11.09 4.74 11.86
C GLU A 150 -10.18 3.52 11.73
N ALA A 151 -9.59 3.13 12.85
CA ALA A 151 -8.66 2.00 12.89
C ALA A 151 -9.36 0.69 12.53
N SER A 152 -8.69 -0.10 11.72
CA SER A 152 -9.09 -1.46 11.31
C SER A 152 -7.90 -2.39 11.42
N ASP A 153 -8.17 -3.67 11.54
CA ASP A 153 -7.16 -4.72 11.33
C ASP A 153 -7.56 -5.64 10.16
N ALA A 154 -6.93 -6.79 10.07
CA ALA A 154 -7.24 -7.74 9.01
C ALA A 154 -8.65 -8.34 9.11
N VAL A 155 -9.32 -8.29 10.26
CA VAL A 155 -10.67 -8.82 10.39
C VAL A 155 -11.62 -8.05 9.50
N GLU A 156 -11.67 -6.72 9.65
CA GLU A 156 -12.51 -5.86 8.83
C GLU A 156 -12.10 -5.89 7.35
N LEU A 157 -10.80 -5.94 7.06
CA LEU A 157 -10.34 -6.04 5.66
C LEU A 157 -10.76 -7.36 5.01
N CYS A 158 -10.72 -8.47 5.74
CA CYS A 158 -11.16 -9.76 5.25
C CYS A 158 -12.68 -9.81 5.03
N GLU A 159 -13.47 -9.17 5.90
CA GLU A 159 -14.92 -9.03 5.66
C GLU A 159 -15.21 -8.27 4.36
N LEU A 160 -14.45 -7.20 4.06
CA LEU A 160 -14.56 -6.50 2.78
C LEU A 160 -14.14 -7.40 1.61
N ALA A 161 -13.06 -8.14 1.77
CA ALA A 161 -12.53 -9.02 0.74
C ALA A 161 -13.48 -10.18 0.39
N GLU A 162 -14.18 -10.71 1.40
CA GLU A 162 -15.21 -11.72 1.22
C GLU A 162 -16.46 -11.19 0.47
N ARG A 163 -16.82 -9.90 0.68
CA ARG A 163 -17.88 -9.24 -0.09
C ARG A 163 -17.49 -8.96 -1.55
N HIS A 164 -16.18 -8.82 -1.82
CA HIS A 164 -15.65 -8.48 -3.15
C HIS A 164 -14.58 -9.48 -3.61
N PRO A 165 -14.93 -10.76 -3.85
CA PRO A 165 -13.96 -11.83 -4.10
C PRO A 165 -13.16 -11.65 -5.40
N GLU A 166 -13.62 -10.81 -6.33
CA GLU A 166 -12.91 -10.50 -7.58
C GLU A 166 -11.87 -9.38 -7.45
N VAL A 167 -11.79 -8.72 -6.27
CA VAL A 167 -10.83 -7.64 -5.99
C VAL A 167 -9.67 -8.19 -5.18
N ILE A 168 -8.45 -7.86 -5.57
CA ILE A 168 -7.26 -8.16 -4.76
C ILE A 168 -7.06 -7.02 -3.76
N PHE A 169 -6.99 -7.37 -2.50
CA PHE A 169 -6.67 -6.45 -1.42
C PHE A 169 -5.24 -6.64 -0.96
N ILE A 170 -4.57 -5.55 -0.62
CA ILE A 170 -3.24 -5.56 0.00
C ILE A 170 -3.40 -5.01 1.42
N LEU A 171 -3.22 -5.89 2.39
CA LEU A 171 -3.15 -5.55 3.82
C LEU A 171 -1.85 -4.80 4.06
N ALA A 172 -1.92 -3.48 4.25
CA ALA A 172 -0.74 -2.65 4.38
C ALA A 172 0.01 -2.94 5.69
N HIS A 173 1.33 -2.94 5.58
CA HIS A 173 2.33 -2.95 6.66
C HIS A 173 2.00 -3.87 7.85
N ILE A 174 2.03 -5.18 7.65
CA ILE A 174 1.88 -6.16 8.76
C ILE A 174 2.83 -5.86 9.92
N GLY A 175 4.00 -5.30 9.65
CA GLY A 175 4.96 -4.82 10.63
C GLY A 175 4.70 -3.40 11.15
N GLY A 176 3.52 -2.80 10.94
CA GLY A 176 3.18 -1.45 11.43
C GLY A 176 3.02 -1.32 12.95
N GLY A 177 3.18 -2.43 13.65
CA GLY A 177 3.02 -2.56 15.08
C GLY A 177 1.60 -2.93 15.48
N GLY A 178 1.45 -3.57 16.64
CA GLY A 178 0.20 -4.11 17.12
C GLY A 178 0.17 -5.62 17.07
N ASP A 179 -1.01 -6.20 17.10
CA ASP A 179 -1.23 -7.64 17.13
C ASP A 179 -1.23 -8.22 15.70
N TRP A 180 -0.05 -8.43 15.15
CA TRP A 180 0.11 -9.03 13.83
C TRP A 180 -0.32 -10.51 13.81
N GLN A 181 -0.24 -11.25 14.94
CA GLN A 181 -0.70 -12.61 15.05
C GLN A 181 -2.21 -12.70 14.81
N HIS A 182 -2.97 -11.80 15.43
CA HIS A 182 -4.42 -11.71 15.24
C HIS A 182 -4.77 -11.48 13.76
N SER A 183 -4.10 -10.51 13.13
CA SER A 183 -4.29 -10.20 11.71
C SER A 183 -3.97 -11.38 10.80
N LEU A 184 -2.83 -12.05 11.00
CA LEU A 184 -2.41 -13.17 10.16
C LEU A 184 -3.33 -14.39 10.27
N ASN A 185 -3.82 -14.69 11.47
CA ASN A 185 -4.78 -15.78 11.67
C ASN A 185 -6.05 -15.57 10.83
N ARG A 186 -6.53 -14.33 10.71
CA ARG A 186 -7.73 -14.03 9.89
C ARG A 186 -7.45 -14.09 8.39
N VAL A 187 -6.27 -13.66 7.95
CA VAL A 187 -5.88 -13.70 6.52
C VAL A 187 -5.76 -15.13 5.99
N ARG A 188 -5.49 -16.12 6.84
CA ARG A 188 -5.27 -17.52 6.46
C ARG A 188 -6.34 -18.01 5.46
N ASP A 189 -7.60 -17.74 5.73
CA ASP A 189 -8.75 -18.29 5.02
C ASP A 189 -9.28 -17.40 3.89
N VAL A 190 -8.66 -16.24 3.64
CA VAL A 190 -9.14 -15.26 2.65
C VAL A 190 -8.11 -15.07 1.54
N SER A 191 -8.32 -15.76 0.43
CA SER A 191 -7.32 -15.92 -0.64
C SER A 191 -7.02 -14.66 -1.47
N ASN A 192 -7.95 -13.70 -1.52
CA ASN A 192 -7.80 -12.45 -2.26
C ASN A 192 -7.18 -11.31 -1.43
N VAL A 193 -6.65 -11.63 -0.23
CA VAL A 193 -5.88 -10.71 0.60
C VAL A 193 -4.39 -11.06 0.51
N MET A 194 -3.60 -10.11 0.03
CA MET A 194 -2.13 -10.13 0.03
C MET A 194 -1.61 -9.45 1.30
N VAL A 195 -0.51 -9.92 1.84
CA VAL A 195 0.13 -9.34 3.03
C VAL A 195 1.35 -8.53 2.60
N ASP A 196 1.31 -7.22 2.85
CA ASP A 196 2.43 -6.34 2.63
C ASP A 196 3.38 -6.33 3.83
N LEU A 197 4.62 -6.69 3.58
CA LEU A 197 5.67 -6.83 4.60
C LEU A 197 6.30 -5.50 5.03
N SER A 198 5.79 -4.37 4.58
CA SER A 198 6.27 -3.05 4.98
C SER A 198 6.00 -2.72 6.46
N GLY A 199 6.26 -1.48 6.85
CA GLY A 199 6.09 -1.00 8.21
C GLY A 199 7.35 -1.10 9.07
N SER A 200 7.36 -0.39 10.20
CA SER A 200 8.55 -0.18 11.04
C SER A 200 8.90 -1.32 11.99
N GLY A 201 7.98 -2.27 12.25
CA GLY A 201 8.21 -3.42 13.12
C GLY A 201 9.05 -4.50 12.45
N VAL A 202 9.89 -5.15 13.24
CA VAL A 202 10.76 -6.28 12.86
C VAL A 202 10.73 -7.35 13.97
N ASP A 203 9.55 -7.70 14.41
CA ASP A 203 9.35 -8.62 15.51
C ASP A 203 9.79 -10.05 15.15
N GLY A 204 10.43 -10.75 16.08
CA GLY A 204 10.80 -12.15 15.91
C GLY A 204 9.57 -13.05 15.74
N GLY A 205 9.62 -13.95 14.77
CA GLY A 205 8.52 -14.87 14.44
C GLY A 205 7.46 -14.31 13.51
N MET A 206 7.44 -12.99 13.23
CA MET A 206 6.43 -12.37 12.38
C MET A 206 6.50 -12.86 10.92
N LEU A 207 7.70 -12.92 10.34
CA LEU A 207 7.87 -13.35 8.95
C LEU A 207 7.60 -14.85 8.79
N GLU A 208 7.99 -15.66 9.77
CA GLU A 208 7.70 -17.10 9.80
C GLU A 208 6.18 -17.33 9.82
N GLN A 209 5.44 -16.59 10.66
CA GLN A 209 3.98 -16.71 10.69
C GLN A 209 3.31 -16.14 9.45
N CYS A 210 3.86 -15.11 8.82
CA CYS A 210 3.40 -14.64 7.51
C CYS A 210 3.47 -15.78 6.48
N LEU A 211 4.59 -16.50 6.45
CA LEU A 211 4.77 -17.65 5.56
C LEU A 211 3.82 -18.81 5.90
N GLU A 212 3.60 -19.09 7.20
CA GLU A 212 2.67 -20.13 7.64
C GLU A 212 1.22 -19.82 7.27
N CYS A 213 0.77 -18.56 7.45
CA CYS A 213 -0.63 -18.18 7.26
C CYS A 213 -0.98 -17.81 5.82
N ALA A 214 -0.07 -17.18 5.10
CA ALA A 214 -0.33 -16.66 3.77
C ALA A 214 0.41 -17.41 2.64
N GLY A 215 1.48 -18.14 2.98
CA GLY A 215 2.39 -18.71 2.00
C GLY A 215 3.18 -17.65 1.22
N PRO A 216 4.28 -18.02 0.56
CA PRO A 216 5.07 -17.08 -0.21
C PRO A 216 4.30 -16.42 -1.37
N GLU A 217 3.26 -17.09 -1.89
CA GLU A 217 2.43 -16.63 -3.00
C GLU A 217 1.47 -15.49 -2.65
N ARG A 218 1.25 -15.22 -1.36
CA ARG A 218 0.41 -14.10 -0.92
C ARG A 218 1.19 -13.02 -0.15
N LEU A 219 2.52 -13.10 -0.15
CA LEU A 219 3.36 -12.05 0.42
C LEU A 219 3.85 -11.09 -0.66
N VAL A 220 3.83 -9.80 -0.37
CA VAL A 220 4.44 -8.77 -1.21
C VAL A 220 5.40 -7.94 -0.36
N TRP A 221 6.53 -7.56 -0.97
CA TRP A 221 7.53 -6.76 -0.29
C TRP A 221 7.27 -5.27 -0.50
N GLY A 222 7.41 -4.48 0.55
CA GLY A 222 7.31 -3.03 0.53
C GLY A 222 8.14 -2.37 1.62
N CYS A 223 8.36 -1.06 1.50
CA CYS A 223 9.15 -0.27 2.45
C CYS A 223 8.32 0.67 3.31
N ASP A 224 7.14 1.08 2.87
CA ASP A 224 6.41 2.21 3.45
C ASP A 224 7.31 3.47 3.49
N LEU A 225 7.37 4.18 4.59
CA LEU A 225 8.30 5.31 4.77
C LEU A 225 9.73 4.88 5.15
N THR A 226 9.88 3.68 5.71
CA THR A 226 11.12 3.21 6.34
C THR A 226 11.84 2.16 5.50
N MET A 227 12.70 2.59 4.59
CA MET A 227 13.41 1.69 3.67
C MET A 227 14.33 0.69 4.40
N ASP A 228 14.94 1.10 5.52
CA ASP A 228 15.88 0.27 6.27
C ASP A 228 15.19 -0.98 6.86
N THR A 229 13.97 -0.83 7.40
CA THR A 229 13.20 -1.97 7.93
C THR A 229 12.69 -2.88 6.82
N GLY A 230 12.33 -2.35 5.66
CA GLY A 230 12.02 -3.13 4.47
C GLY A 230 13.21 -3.98 4.03
N LEU A 231 14.41 -3.39 3.98
CA LEU A 231 15.64 -4.11 3.64
C LEU A 231 15.98 -5.19 4.68
N ALA A 232 15.83 -4.89 5.97
CA ALA A 232 16.08 -5.88 7.04
C ALA A 232 15.18 -7.11 6.88
N LYS A 233 13.89 -6.91 6.63
CA LYS A 233 12.94 -8.00 6.36
C LYS A 233 13.30 -8.79 5.11
N LEU A 234 13.69 -8.13 4.02
CA LEU A 234 14.13 -8.81 2.80
C LEU A 234 15.35 -9.70 3.07
N ARG A 235 16.33 -9.20 3.81
CA ARG A 235 17.53 -9.98 4.18
C ARG A 235 17.21 -11.16 5.09
N TYR A 236 16.20 -11.05 5.93
CA TYR A 236 15.75 -12.19 6.73
C TYR A 236 14.97 -13.20 5.89
N LEU A 237 14.13 -12.77 4.97
CA LEU A 237 13.46 -13.67 4.02
C LEU A 237 14.44 -14.48 3.15
N GLU A 238 15.58 -13.91 2.80
CA GLU A 238 16.67 -14.64 2.11
C GLU A 238 17.24 -15.83 2.92
N LYS A 239 16.98 -15.87 4.24
CA LYS A 239 17.35 -16.99 5.10
C LYS A 239 16.23 -18.00 5.28
N LEU A 240 14.98 -17.59 5.12
CA LEU A 240 13.79 -18.40 5.35
C LEU A 240 13.33 -19.12 4.07
N LEU A 241 13.57 -18.54 2.89
CA LEU A 241 12.97 -18.97 1.64
C LEU A 241 14.00 -19.55 0.66
N ALA A 242 13.57 -20.56 -0.06
CA ALA A 242 14.26 -21.00 -1.28
C ALA A 242 14.15 -19.94 -2.39
N ALA A 243 15.08 -19.96 -3.35
CA ALA A 243 15.15 -18.93 -4.39
C ALA A 243 13.84 -18.72 -5.19
N PRO A 244 13.06 -19.75 -5.57
CA PRO A 244 11.79 -19.55 -6.26
C PRO A 244 10.76 -18.79 -5.43
N ASP A 245 10.60 -19.14 -4.15
CA ASP A 245 9.64 -18.52 -3.25
C ASP A 245 10.04 -17.09 -2.90
N LEU A 246 11.34 -16.86 -2.72
CA LEU A 246 11.87 -15.52 -2.52
C LEU A 246 11.59 -14.60 -3.73
N GLU A 247 11.71 -15.12 -4.96
CA GLU A 247 11.40 -14.33 -6.16
C GLU A 247 9.91 -14.01 -6.28
N LEU A 248 9.00 -14.88 -5.82
CA LEU A 248 7.57 -14.56 -5.69
C LEU A 248 7.38 -13.32 -4.83
N VAL A 249 7.97 -13.29 -3.64
CA VAL A 249 7.83 -12.17 -2.68
C VAL A 249 8.50 -10.89 -3.23
N ARG A 250 9.66 -11.01 -3.87
CA ARG A 250 10.42 -9.86 -4.41
C ARG A 250 9.71 -9.16 -5.58
N SER A 251 9.04 -9.93 -6.44
CA SER A 251 8.49 -9.38 -7.67
C SER A 251 7.35 -10.20 -8.30
N GLY A 252 7.38 -11.51 -8.21
CA GLY A 252 6.44 -12.39 -8.91
C GLY A 252 4.98 -12.10 -8.53
N ASN A 253 4.69 -11.93 -7.25
CA ASN A 253 3.36 -11.59 -6.78
C ASN A 253 2.94 -10.18 -7.23
N ALA A 254 3.83 -9.20 -7.17
CA ALA A 254 3.54 -7.86 -7.68
C ALA A 254 3.21 -7.89 -9.19
N LEU A 255 3.99 -8.62 -9.99
CA LEU A 255 3.71 -8.82 -11.42
C LEU A 255 2.34 -9.47 -11.66
N ARG A 256 1.96 -10.46 -10.84
CA ARG A 256 0.65 -11.11 -10.93
C ARG A 256 -0.49 -10.16 -10.59
N ILE A 257 -0.34 -9.31 -9.57
CA ILE A 257 -1.37 -8.38 -9.08
C ILE A 257 -1.58 -7.22 -10.04
N PHE A 258 -0.49 -6.58 -10.51
CA PHE A 258 -0.57 -5.38 -11.34
C PHE A 258 -0.54 -5.66 -12.84
N GLY A 259 -0.13 -6.86 -13.24
CA GLY A 259 -0.05 -7.25 -14.65
C GLY A 259 0.90 -6.37 -15.47
N GLU A 260 0.53 -6.13 -16.72
CA GLU A 260 1.31 -5.31 -17.66
C GLU A 260 1.47 -3.85 -17.21
N ARG A 261 0.63 -3.35 -16.31
CA ARG A 261 0.72 -1.98 -15.80
C ARG A 261 1.96 -1.72 -14.95
N LEU A 262 2.59 -2.77 -14.44
CA LEU A 262 3.82 -2.67 -13.66
C LEU A 262 5.07 -2.48 -14.55
N ARG A 263 4.99 -2.87 -15.83
CA ARG A 263 6.06 -2.80 -16.84
C ARG A 263 6.10 -1.45 -17.63
#